data_f41e4522d237296d9d8377fd1d180b42
#
_entry.id   f41e4522d237296d9d8377fd1d180b42
#
_cell.length_a   1.000
_cell.length_b   1.000
_cell.length_c   1.000
_cell.angle_alpha   90.00
_cell.angle_beta   90.00
_cell.angle_gamma   90.00
#
_symmetry.space_group_name_H-M   'P 1'
#
loop_
_entity.id
_entity.type
_entity.pdbx_description
1 polymer ?
#
loop_
_entity_poly.entity_id
_entity_poly.type
_entity_poly.pdbx_seq_one_letter_code
_entity_poly.pdbx_strand_id
1 'polypeptide(L)'
;HGVKLSNITSRISYHAKTFMLMSGVRDVNMLGHLLSSDERYGLQKCSVTVGYQLSYPDENISQLSPQECTKLKREGLYICMIKNPNPVAKNVTPQLSDAAFIREKVPMTKEEIRHVSICKLHLKSDSVLYDVGSGTGSIAVEAASLSDDMEVYAIEQKENAVQLITQNKERHGLENIHVINAKAPDGMDNLPVPTHAFIGGSSGNLKEIIEALKVKNPHIRIVINAISMETICEIKEIMSA
;
A
#
# COMPACT_ATOMS: atom_id res chain seq x y z
N HIS A 1 15.30 -8.66 7.94
CA HIS A 1 14.53 -8.20 9.11
C HIS A 1 13.63 -7.05 8.68
N GLY A 2 12.33 -7.11 8.99
CA GLY A 2 11.41 -5.98 8.90
C GLY A 2 10.62 -5.82 7.59
N VAL A 3 10.69 -6.73 6.63
CA VAL A 3 9.77 -6.70 5.47
C VAL A 3 8.44 -7.30 5.90
N LYS A 4 7.33 -6.55 5.73
CA LYS A 4 6.00 -7.10 5.96
C LYS A 4 5.75 -8.26 5.00
N LEU A 5 5.14 -9.33 5.49
CA LEU A 5 4.89 -10.56 4.72
C LEU A 5 4.01 -10.28 3.49
N SER A 6 3.05 -9.36 3.63
CA SER A 6 2.19 -8.87 2.54
C SER A 6 2.96 -8.29 1.35
N ASN A 7 4.15 -7.73 1.58
CA ASN A 7 4.93 -7.09 0.53
C ASN A 7 5.93 -8.03 -0.16
N ILE A 8 6.05 -9.29 0.29
CA ILE A 8 7.03 -10.23 -0.25
C ILE A 8 6.70 -10.61 -1.69
N THR A 9 5.45 -10.95 -1.99
CA THR A 9 5.02 -11.34 -3.35
C THR A 9 5.18 -10.20 -4.33
N SER A 10 4.78 -8.99 -3.95
CA SER A 10 4.97 -7.79 -4.76
C SER A 10 6.46 -7.54 -5.03
N ARG A 11 7.33 -7.60 -4.02
CA ARG A 11 8.79 -7.43 -4.22
C ARG A 11 9.39 -8.49 -5.13
N ILE A 12 8.99 -9.76 -4.98
CA ILE A 12 9.45 -10.84 -5.86
C ILE A 12 8.97 -10.62 -7.30
N SER A 13 7.76 -10.08 -7.48
CA SER A 13 7.19 -9.86 -8.81
C SER A 13 7.98 -8.89 -9.68
N TYR A 14 8.64 -7.90 -9.07
CA TYR A 14 9.42 -6.87 -9.78
C TYR A 14 10.88 -7.25 -10.04
N HIS A 15 11.37 -8.34 -9.44
CA HIS A 15 12.78 -8.72 -9.51
C HIS A 15 12.97 -10.08 -10.17
N ALA A 16 13.93 -10.18 -11.10
CA ALA A 16 14.31 -11.44 -11.71
C ALA A 16 14.92 -12.42 -10.71
N LYS A 17 15.59 -11.91 -9.65
CA LYS A 17 16.18 -12.70 -8.56
C LYS A 17 15.97 -12.00 -7.24
N THR A 18 15.54 -12.76 -6.24
CA THR A 18 15.36 -12.28 -4.85
C THR A 18 16.05 -13.24 -3.90
N PHE A 19 16.90 -12.72 -3.01
CA PHE A 19 17.52 -13.49 -1.93
C PHE A 19 16.81 -13.23 -0.61
N MET A 20 16.58 -14.30 0.16
CA MET A 20 15.90 -14.23 1.45
C MET A 20 16.62 -15.11 2.47
N LEU A 21 16.92 -14.52 3.63
CA LEU A 21 17.34 -15.25 4.82
C LEU A 21 16.09 -15.71 5.56
N MET A 22 16.02 -16.98 5.88
CA MET A 22 14.88 -17.61 6.55
C MET A 22 15.23 -17.95 7.98
N SER A 23 14.31 -17.74 8.91
CA SER A 23 14.50 -18.08 10.32
C SER A 23 14.39 -19.60 10.57
N GLY A 24 13.80 -20.35 9.63
CA GLY A 24 13.65 -21.79 9.72
C GLY A 24 12.78 -22.36 8.62
N VAL A 25 12.45 -23.64 8.71
CA VAL A 25 11.65 -24.38 7.73
C VAL A 25 10.25 -23.78 7.54
N ARG A 26 9.65 -23.22 8.61
CA ARG A 26 8.31 -22.61 8.55
C ARG A 26 8.27 -21.43 7.59
N ASP A 27 9.33 -20.59 7.56
CA ASP A 27 9.41 -19.46 6.64
C ASP A 27 9.51 -19.92 5.19
N VAL A 28 10.25 -21.02 4.94
CA VAL A 28 10.36 -21.62 3.59
C VAL A 28 9.01 -22.17 3.15
N ASN A 29 8.29 -22.88 4.05
CA ASN A 29 6.95 -23.38 3.76
C ASN A 29 5.97 -22.23 3.45
N MET A 30 6.02 -21.15 4.27
CA MET A 30 5.18 -19.97 4.06
C MET A 30 5.49 -19.29 2.73
N LEU A 31 6.77 -19.10 2.38
CA LEU A 31 7.16 -18.60 1.07
C LEU A 31 6.59 -19.48 -0.04
N GLY A 32 6.70 -20.80 0.10
CA GLY A 32 6.14 -21.77 -0.83
C GLY A 32 4.63 -21.59 -1.03
N HIS A 33 3.88 -21.41 0.05
CA HIS A 33 2.44 -21.14 0.00
C HIS A 33 2.13 -19.82 -0.70
N LEU A 34 2.81 -18.73 -0.33
CA LEU A 34 2.61 -17.41 -0.95
C LEU A 34 2.85 -17.44 -2.45
N LEU A 35 3.95 -18.07 -2.89
CA LEU A 35 4.28 -18.16 -4.31
C LEU A 35 3.31 -19.08 -5.07
N SER A 36 2.86 -20.19 -4.46
CA SER A 36 1.95 -21.15 -5.10
C SER A 36 0.53 -20.62 -5.26
N SER A 37 0.06 -19.78 -4.34
CA SER A 37 -1.27 -19.19 -4.33
C SER A 37 -1.36 -17.85 -5.05
N ASP A 38 -0.23 -17.30 -5.52
CA ASP A 38 -0.23 -16.01 -6.19
C ASP A 38 -0.81 -16.11 -7.62
N GLU A 39 -2.03 -15.61 -7.77
CA GLU A 39 -2.71 -15.50 -9.06
C GLU A 39 -2.43 -14.15 -9.75
N ARG A 40 -2.02 -13.14 -8.97
CA ARG A 40 -1.87 -11.76 -9.45
C ARG A 40 -0.63 -11.57 -10.33
N TYR A 41 0.51 -12.10 -9.90
CA TYR A 41 1.80 -11.91 -10.57
C TYR A 41 2.32 -13.17 -11.26
N GLY A 42 1.60 -14.28 -11.14
CA GLY A 42 2.00 -15.55 -11.74
C GLY A 42 3.25 -16.16 -11.11
N LEU A 43 3.48 -15.91 -9.82
CA LEU A 43 4.69 -16.35 -9.09
C LEU A 43 4.78 -17.87 -8.88
N GLN A 44 3.70 -18.60 -9.13
CA GLN A 44 3.72 -20.08 -9.16
C GLN A 44 4.70 -20.65 -10.20
N LYS A 45 5.14 -19.84 -11.17
CA LYS A 45 6.16 -20.21 -12.18
C LYS A 45 7.59 -19.95 -11.72
N CYS A 46 7.79 -19.37 -10.54
CA CYS A 46 9.12 -19.17 -9.97
C CYS A 46 9.80 -20.50 -9.65
N SER A 47 11.12 -20.52 -9.68
CA SER A 47 11.93 -21.57 -9.09
C SER A 47 12.63 -21.04 -7.83
N VAL A 48 12.75 -21.89 -6.82
CA VAL A 48 13.36 -21.55 -5.54
C VAL A 48 14.60 -22.44 -5.34
N THR A 49 15.78 -21.84 -5.36
CA THR A 49 16.98 -22.53 -4.90
C THR A 49 17.05 -22.39 -3.40
N VAL A 50 16.99 -23.52 -2.71
CA VAL A 50 17.01 -23.61 -1.25
C VAL A 50 18.37 -24.09 -0.81
N GLY A 51 19.11 -23.27 -0.08
CA GLY A 51 20.33 -23.63 0.62
C GLY A 51 20.00 -23.96 2.08
N TYR A 52 20.32 -25.16 2.49
CA TYR A 52 20.18 -25.65 3.86
C TYR A 52 21.56 -25.79 4.49
N GLN A 53 21.73 -25.25 5.70
CA GLN A 53 22.96 -25.38 6.51
C GLN A 53 24.24 -25.07 5.71
N LEU A 54 24.24 -24.00 4.91
CA LEU A 54 25.38 -23.63 4.08
C LEU A 54 26.66 -23.47 4.95
N SER A 55 27.75 -24.04 4.49
CA SER A 55 29.07 -24.10 5.19
C SER A 55 29.10 -25.00 6.43
N TYR A 56 28.06 -25.80 6.66
CA TYR A 56 28.06 -26.85 7.68
C TYR A 56 28.21 -28.25 7.06
N PRO A 57 28.60 -29.28 7.84
CA PRO A 57 28.84 -30.63 7.31
C PRO A 57 27.64 -31.27 6.60
N ASP A 58 26.42 -30.85 6.93
CA ASP A 58 25.20 -31.35 6.35
C ASP A 58 24.55 -30.38 5.35
N GLU A 59 25.41 -29.53 4.72
CA GLU A 59 25.01 -28.61 3.65
C GLU A 59 24.25 -29.34 2.54
N ASN A 60 23.16 -28.72 2.10
CA ASN A 60 22.41 -29.16 0.95
C ASN A 60 21.89 -27.98 0.15
N ILE A 61 22.02 -28.03 -1.17
CA ILE A 61 21.44 -27.05 -2.10
C ILE A 61 20.52 -27.80 -3.05
N SER A 62 19.28 -27.38 -3.10
CA SER A 62 18.25 -27.96 -3.97
C SER A 62 17.47 -26.90 -4.71
N GLN A 63 17.05 -27.21 -5.93
CA GLN A 63 16.15 -26.36 -6.70
C GLN A 63 14.76 -26.95 -6.64
N LEU A 64 13.80 -26.19 -6.12
CA LEU A 64 12.43 -26.61 -5.83
C LEU A 64 11.43 -25.72 -6.54
N SER A 65 10.27 -26.26 -6.82
CA SER A 65 9.06 -25.49 -7.14
C SER A 65 8.47 -24.88 -5.86
N PRO A 66 7.63 -23.84 -5.95
CA PRO A 66 6.90 -23.32 -4.80
C PRO A 66 6.14 -24.38 -4.00
N GLN A 67 5.47 -25.34 -4.68
CA GLN A 67 4.75 -26.44 -4.02
C GLN A 67 5.68 -27.40 -3.28
N GLU A 68 6.87 -27.65 -3.77
CA GLU A 68 7.85 -28.50 -3.07
C GLU A 68 8.38 -27.81 -1.83
N CYS A 69 8.54 -26.48 -1.85
CA CYS A 69 8.93 -25.71 -0.66
C CYS A 69 7.94 -25.90 0.49
N THR A 70 6.65 -26.06 0.23
CA THR A 70 5.64 -26.26 1.29
C THR A 70 5.77 -27.59 2.03
N LYS A 71 6.53 -28.54 1.50
CA LYS A 71 6.66 -29.92 2.02
C LYS A 71 7.94 -30.14 2.84
N LEU A 72 8.81 -29.14 2.93
CA LEU A 72 10.04 -29.28 3.71
C LEU A 72 9.71 -29.45 5.22
N LYS A 73 10.46 -30.34 5.89
CA LYS A 73 10.22 -30.67 7.31
C LYS A 73 11.46 -30.52 8.18
N ARG A 74 12.65 -30.46 7.58
CA ARG A 74 13.91 -30.46 8.33
C ARG A 74 14.12 -29.10 8.98
N GLU A 75 14.31 -29.07 10.28
CA GLU A 75 14.65 -27.82 10.99
C GLU A 75 16.12 -27.45 10.75
N GLY A 76 16.39 -26.15 10.68
CA GLY A 76 17.76 -25.64 10.48
C GLY A 76 17.79 -24.26 9.85
N LEU A 77 18.99 -23.84 9.46
CA LEU A 77 19.21 -22.55 8.79
C LEU A 77 18.95 -22.67 7.30
N TYR A 78 18.19 -21.74 6.77
CA TYR A 78 17.82 -21.71 5.37
C TYR A 78 18.15 -20.37 4.71
N ILE A 79 18.54 -20.45 3.46
CA ILE A 79 18.60 -19.32 2.52
C ILE A 79 17.79 -19.71 1.28
N CYS A 80 17.02 -18.78 0.75
CA CYS A 80 16.28 -18.98 -0.49
C CYS A 80 16.70 -17.96 -1.54
N MET A 81 16.97 -18.43 -2.75
CA MET A 81 17.08 -17.60 -3.95
C MET A 81 15.91 -17.91 -4.86
N ILE A 82 15.00 -16.96 -5.00
CA ILE A 82 13.85 -17.05 -5.87
C ILE A 82 14.24 -16.48 -7.24
N LYS A 83 14.02 -17.26 -8.30
CA LYS A 83 14.17 -16.83 -9.68
C LYS A 83 12.78 -16.66 -10.30
N ASN A 84 12.43 -15.43 -10.61
CA ASN A 84 11.20 -15.07 -11.32
C ASN A 84 11.51 -15.02 -12.83
N PRO A 85 10.89 -15.88 -13.65
CA PRO A 85 11.12 -15.88 -15.09
C PRO A 85 10.50 -14.71 -15.82
N ASN A 86 9.49 -14.05 -15.21
CA ASN A 86 8.71 -12.98 -15.83
C ASN A 86 8.56 -11.80 -14.86
N PRO A 87 9.66 -11.05 -14.55
CA PRO A 87 9.54 -9.90 -13.68
C PRO A 87 8.68 -8.80 -14.32
N VAL A 88 7.79 -8.22 -13.53
CA VAL A 88 6.88 -7.15 -13.96
C VAL A 88 7.57 -5.80 -13.77
N ALA A 89 7.41 -4.89 -14.73
CA ALA A 89 7.86 -3.51 -14.54
C ALA A 89 6.94 -2.79 -13.54
N LYS A 90 7.53 -2.12 -12.55
CA LYS A 90 6.75 -1.31 -11.59
C LYS A 90 6.43 0.05 -12.20
N ASN A 91 5.17 0.44 -12.09
CA ASN A 91 4.76 1.78 -12.46
C ASN A 91 5.30 2.80 -11.44
N VAL A 92 5.86 3.89 -11.95
CA VAL A 92 6.46 4.95 -11.12
C VAL A 92 5.66 6.25 -11.16
N THR A 93 4.56 6.27 -11.92
CA THR A 93 3.68 7.42 -12.09
C THR A 93 2.22 7.02 -11.93
N PRO A 94 1.33 7.91 -11.46
CA PRO A 94 -0.11 7.68 -11.47
C PRO A 94 -0.59 7.41 -12.89
N GLN A 95 -1.47 6.41 -13.07
CA GLN A 95 -1.94 6.00 -14.39
C GLN A 95 -3.28 5.24 -14.40
N LEU A 96 -3.93 5.09 -13.23
CA LEU A 96 -5.20 4.38 -13.17
C LEU A 96 -6.31 5.25 -13.78
N SER A 97 -7.01 4.71 -14.79
CA SER A 97 -8.17 5.38 -15.36
C SER A 97 -9.39 5.34 -14.42
N ASP A 98 -10.36 6.20 -14.65
CA ASP A 98 -11.61 6.18 -13.87
C ASP A 98 -12.34 4.83 -13.94
N ALA A 99 -12.22 4.09 -15.04
CA ALA A 99 -12.81 2.76 -15.22
C ALA A 99 -12.16 1.66 -14.35
N ALA A 100 -10.99 1.93 -13.77
CA ALA A 100 -10.31 1.02 -12.87
C ALA A 100 -11.02 0.91 -11.50
N PHE A 101 -11.92 1.85 -11.17
CA PHE A 101 -12.55 1.97 -9.86
C PHE A 101 -14.03 1.58 -9.86
N ILE A 102 -14.46 0.95 -8.77
CA ILE A 102 -15.85 0.76 -8.41
C ILE A 102 -16.30 2.05 -7.71
N ARG A 103 -17.33 2.73 -8.20
CA ARG A 103 -17.74 4.02 -7.64
C ARG A 103 -19.22 4.17 -7.29
N GLU A 104 -20.11 3.39 -7.94
CA GLU A 104 -21.57 3.56 -7.81
C GLU A 104 -22.00 5.03 -7.94
N LYS A 105 -22.73 5.55 -6.92
CA LYS A 105 -23.20 6.95 -6.84
C LYS A 105 -22.30 7.82 -5.94
N VAL A 106 -21.19 7.27 -5.42
CA VAL A 106 -20.26 8.04 -4.58
C VAL A 106 -19.39 8.93 -5.46
N PRO A 107 -19.21 10.21 -5.10
CA PRO A 107 -18.29 11.09 -5.80
C PRO A 107 -16.86 10.51 -5.81
N MET A 108 -16.18 10.69 -6.92
CA MET A 108 -14.80 10.22 -7.12
C MET A 108 -13.97 11.34 -7.74
N THR A 109 -12.76 11.55 -7.23
CA THR A 109 -11.77 12.43 -7.85
C THR A 109 -11.42 11.89 -9.23
N LYS A 110 -11.69 12.69 -10.26
CA LYS A 110 -11.47 12.32 -11.67
C LYS A 110 -10.00 12.12 -11.98
N GLU A 111 -9.74 11.31 -13.00
CA GLU A 111 -8.41 10.85 -13.40
C GLU A 111 -7.39 12.00 -13.46
N GLU A 112 -7.69 13.07 -14.19
CA GLU A 112 -6.77 14.19 -14.38
C GLU A 112 -6.48 14.92 -13.06
N ILE A 113 -7.52 15.15 -12.26
CA ILE A 113 -7.39 15.81 -10.95
C ILE A 113 -6.68 14.89 -9.95
N ARG A 114 -6.95 13.58 -10.00
CA ARG A 114 -6.29 12.58 -9.17
C ARG A 114 -4.79 12.54 -9.46
N HIS A 115 -4.41 12.45 -10.74
CA HIS A 115 -3.01 12.43 -11.15
C HIS A 115 -2.28 13.71 -10.75
N VAL A 116 -2.89 14.87 -10.97
CA VAL A 116 -2.33 16.16 -10.52
C VAL A 116 -2.18 16.19 -9.01
N SER A 117 -3.18 15.73 -8.25
CA SER A 117 -3.14 15.70 -6.78
C SER A 117 -2.01 14.81 -6.26
N ILE A 118 -1.86 13.60 -6.80
CA ILE A 118 -0.77 12.68 -6.45
C ILE A 118 0.60 13.30 -6.78
N CYS A 119 0.75 13.92 -7.95
CA CYS A 119 1.99 14.62 -8.31
C CYS A 119 2.30 15.77 -7.35
N LYS A 120 1.28 16.53 -6.92
CA LYS A 120 1.45 17.66 -5.97
C LYS A 120 1.76 17.21 -4.54
N LEU A 121 1.39 15.99 -4.16
CA LEU A 121 1.77 15.42 -2.88
C LEU A 121 3.28 15.18 -2.77
N HIS A 122 4.01 14.94 -3.88
CA HIS A 122 5.44 14.61 -3.90
C HIS A 122 5.77 13.41 -2.99
N LEU A 123 4.97 12.36 -3.07
CA LEU A 123 5.10 11.15 -2.26
C LEU A 123 6.46 10.49 -2.46
N LYS A 124 6.99 9.92 -1.39
CA LYS A 124 8.16 9.05 -1.38
C LYS A 124 7.72 7.60 -1.19
N SER A 125 8.60 6.67 -1.45
CA SER A 125 8.30 5.24 -1.35
C SER A 125 7.83 4.79 0.04
N ASP A 126 8.24 5.48 1.09
CA ASP A 126 7.95 5.20 2.51
C ASP A 126 6.99 6.21 3.15
N SER A 127 6.25 6.97 2.35
CA SER A 127 5.32 7.99 2.84
C SER A 127 4.19 7.37 3.66
N VAL A 128 3.78 8.08 4.70
CA VAL A 128 2.53 7.85 5.43
C VAL A 128 1.54 8.90 4.96
N LEU A 129 0.54 8.47 4.17
CA LEU A 129 -0.47 9.34 3.59
C LEU A 129 -1.80 9.21 4.34
N TYR A 130 -2.40 10.33 4.73
CA TYR A 130 -3.81 10.38 5.12
C TYR A 130 -4.63 10.88 3.94
N ASP A 131 -5.62 10.08 3.51
CA ASP A 131 -6.62 10.42 2.50
C ASP A 131 -7.94 10.75 3.22
N VAL A 132 -8.18 12.04 3.47
CA VAL A 132 -9.31 12.53 4.26
C VAL A 132 -10.50 12.84 3.38
N GLY A 133 -11.65 12.24 3.71
CA GLY A 133 -12.83 12.26 2.85
C GLY A 133 -12.58 11.43 1.60
N SER A 134 -12.12 10.21 1.80
CA SER A 134 -11.56 9.32 0.77
C SER A 134 -12.59 8.91 -0.31
N GLY A 135 -13.90 8.95 0.01
CA GLY A 135 -14.97 8.63 -0.93
C GLY A 135 -14.86 7.21 -1.48
N THR A 136 -14.55 7.07 -2.75
CA THR A 136 -14.33 5.74 -3.37
C THR A 136 -12.95 5.14 -3.09
N GLY A 137 -12.06 5.87 -2.42
CA GLY A 137 -10.68 5.47 -2.21
C GLY A 137 -9.75 5.68 -3.42
N SER A 138 -10.17 6.46 -4.41
CA SER A 138 -9.41 6.58 -5.66
C SER A 138 -8.02 7.18 -5.47
N ILE A 139 -7.86 8.18 -4.59
CA ILE A 139 -6.56 8.74 -4.22
C ILE A 139 -5.75 7.72 -3.43
N ALA A 140 -6.37 7.07 -2.43
CA ALA A 140 -5.71 6.07 -1.60
C ALA A 140 -5.15 4.92 -2.45
N VAL A 141 -5.96 4.37 -3.36
CA VAL A 141 -5.57 3.26 -4.26
C VAL A 141 -4.48 3.68 -5.22
N GLU A 142 -4.60 4.85 -5.87
CA GLU A 142 -3.57 5.36 -6.78
C GLU A 142 -2.23 5.55 -6.05
N ALA A 143 -2.25 6.20 -4.88
CA ALA A 143 -1.04 6.42 -4.06
C ALA A 143 -0.41 5.09 -3.62
N ALA A 144 -1.19 4.20 -3.03
CA ALA A 144 -0.72 2.90 -2.54
C ALA A 144 -0.11 2.02 -3.65
N SER A 145 -0.61 2.15 -4.88
CA SER A 145 -0.09 1.42 -6.04
C SER A 145 1.34 1.84 -6.44
N LEU A 146 1.79 3.02 -6.04
CA LEU A 146 3.12 3.53 -6.39
C LEU A 146 4.24 2.90 -5.56
N SER A 147 3.94 2.47 -4.32
CA SER A 147 4.94 1.83 -3.46
C SER A 147 4.31 0.90 -2.43
N ASP A 148 4.87 -0.29 -2.29
CA ASP A 148 4.47 -1.27 -1.28
C ASP A 148 4.93 -0.89 0.15
N ASP A 149 5.90 0.01 0.27
CA ASP A 149 6.41 0.51 1.54
C ASP A 149 5.64 1.76 2.03
N MET A 150 4.76 2.31 1.18
CA MET A 150 3.87 3.41 1.56
C MET A 150 2.73 2.88 2.42
N GLU A 151 2.32 3.65 3.44
CA GLU A 151 1.15 3.35 4.24
C GLU A 151 0.08 4.42 4.00
N VAL A 152 -1.10 4.01 3.59
CA VAL A 152 -2.20 4.93 3.27
C VAL A 152 -3.36 4.70 4.24
N TYR A 153 -3.79 5.76 4.90
CA TYR A 153 -4.92 5.76 5.82
C TYR A 153 -6.10 6.49 5.16
N ALA A 154 -7.05 5.72 4.64
CA ALA A 154 -8.25 6.23 3.99
C ALA A 154 -9.33 6.48 5.04
N ILE A 155 -9.62 7.75 5.33
CA ILE A 155 -10.55 8.19 6.37
C ILE A 155 -11.85 8.61 5.71
N GLU A 156 -12.95 7.92 6.03
CA GLU A 156 -14.25 8.18 5.45
C GLU A 156 -15.36 7.91 6.48
N GLN A 157 -16.36 8.81 6.55
CA GLN A 157 -17.45 8.69 7.53
C GLN A 157 -18.66 7.88 7.03
N LYS A 158 -18.87 7.82 5.69
CA LYS A 158 -20.04 7.18 5.09
C LYS A 158 -19.80 5.70 4.88
N GLU A 159 -20.61 4.86 5.48
CA GLU A 159 -20.49 3.40 5.45
C GLU A 159 -20.44 2.83 4.01
N ASN A 160 -21.31 3.34 3.12
CA ASN A 160 -21.31 2.88 1.72
C ASN A 160 -20.02 3.25 0.97
N ALA A 161 -19.38 4.38 1.31
CA ALA A 161 -18.11 4.77 0.74
C ALA A 161 -16.96 3.93 1.33
N VAL A 162 -16.97 3.63 2.63
CA VAL A 162 -16.04 2.71 3.29
C VAL A 162 -16.05 1.33 2.62
N GLN A 163 -17.23 0.81 2.29
CA GLN A 163 -17.35 -0.45 1.55
C GLN A 163 -16.71 -0.36 0.15
N LEU A 164 -16.88 0.77 -0.56
CA LEU A 164 -16.25 0.97 -1.87
C LEU A 164 -14.73 1.08 -1.77
N ILE A 165 -14.20 1.74 -0.74
CA ILE A 165 -12.74 1.77 -0.50
C ILE A 165 -12.21 0.36 -0.35
N THR A 166 -12.88 -0.48 0.47
CA THR A 166 -12.49 -1.87 0.70
C THR A 166 -12.53 -2.69 -0.59
N GLN A 167 -13.60 -2.59 -1.37
CA GLN A 167 -13.72 -3.27 -2.66
C GLN A 167 -12.64 -2.82 -3.66
N ASN A 168 -12.35 -1.53 -3.73
CA ASN A 168 -11.29 -1.01 -4.59
C ASN A 168 -9.90 -1.45 -4.13
N LYS A 169 -9.63 -1.43 -2.82
CA LYS A 169 -8.42 -1.99 -2.23
C LYS A 169 -8.22 -3.46 -2.64
N GLU A 170 -9.26 -4.30 -2.48
CA GLU A 170 -9.24 -5.71 -2.84
C GLU A 170 -9.06 -5.92 -4.35
N ARG A 171 -9.82 -5.19 -5.17
CA ARG A 171 -9.72 -5.23 -6.64
C ARG A 171 -8.31 -4.97 -7.14
N HIS A 172 -7.60 -4.05 -6.50
CA HIS A 172 -6.21 -3.72 -6.84
C HIS A 172 -5.17 -4.53 -6.06
N GLY A 173 -5.61 -5.42 -5.14
CA GLY A 173 -4.76 -6.29 -4.33
C GLY A 173 -3.76 -5.51 -3.47
N LEU A 174 -4.20 -4.40 -2.86
CA LEU A 174 -3.35 -3.51 -2.07
C LEU A 174 -3.53 -3.81 -0.58
N GLU A 175 -2.45 -4.19 0.09
CA GLU A 175 -2.46 -4.49 1.54
C GLU A 175 -2.08 -3.26 2.39
N ASN A 176 -1.47 -2.24 1.77
CA ASN A 176 -0.95 -1.05 2.40
C ASN A 176 -1.96 0.10 2.50
N ILE A 177 -3.26 -0.20 2.38
CA ILE A 177 -4.36 0.73 2.65
C ILE A 177 -5.09 0.32 3.92
N HIS A 178 -5.21 1.24 4.86
CA HIS A 178 -5.96 1.10 6.11
C HIS A 178 -7.22 1.94 6.04
N VAL A 179 -8.37 1.30 6.10
CA VAL A 179 -9.66 1.98 6.00
C VAL A 179 -10.14 2.36 7.40
N ILE A 180 -10.40 3.64 7.60
CA ILE A 180 -10.82 4.22 8.88
C ILE A 180 -12.24 4.77 8.72
N ASN A 181 -13.23 4.11 9.33
CA ASN A 181 -14.61 4.60 9.33
C ASN A 181 -14.77 5.65 10.44
N ALA A 182 -14.53 6.91 10.12
CA ALA A 182 -14.66 8.03 11.05
C ALA A 182 -14.89 9.35 10.30
N LYS A 183 -15.45 10.33 11.01
CA LYS A 183 -15.50 11.72 10.55
C LYS A 183 -14.23 12.43 11.02
N ALA A 184 -13.36 12.83 10.10
CA ALA A 184 -12.15 13.56 10.45
C ALA A 184 -12.47 14.90 11.17
N PRO A 185 -11.67 15.31 12.20
CA PRO A 185 -10.41 14.70 12.63
C PRO A 185 -10.56 13.46 13.53
N ASP A 186 -11.78 13.06 13.93
CA ASP A 186 -11.99 11.87 14.74
C ASP A 186 -11.37 10.64 14.07
N GLY A 187 -10.84 9.72 14.88
CA GLY A 187 -10.17 8.51 14.39
C GLY A 187 -8.73 8.72 13.92
N MET A 188 -8.20 9.95 13.92
CA MET A 188 -6.82 10.22 13.52
C MET A 188 -5.81 10.06 14.65
N ASP A 189 -6.22 10.11 15.91
CA ASP A 189 -5.33 10.23 17.08
C ASP A 189 -4.33 9.09 17.20
N ASN A 190 -4.79 7.86 17.02
CA ASN A 190 -3.99 6.64 17.19
C ASN A 190 -3.29 6.18 15.90
N LEU A 191 -3.40 6.93 14.80
CA LEU A 191 -2.73 6.59 13.56
C LEU A 191 -1.26 7.04 13.61
N PRO A 192 -0.36 6.38 12.85
CA PRO A 192 1.04 6.81 12.71
C PRO A 192 1.16 8.26 12.26
N VAL A 193 2.26 8.91 12.60
CA VAL A 193 2.51 10.31 12.20
C VAL A 193 2.50 10.45 10.68
N PRO A 194 1.59 11.25 10.08
CA PRO A 194 1.52 11.40 8.64
C PRO A 194 2.65 12.28 8.11
N THR A 195 3.22 11.89 6.97
CA THR A 195 4.14 12.73 6.20
C THR A 195 3.40 13.60 5.19
N HIS A 196 2.26 13.10 4.71
CA HIS A 196 1.44 13.71 3.68
C HIS A 196 -0.05 13.57 4.03
N ALA A 197 -0.85 14.54 3.61
CA ALA A 197 -2.30 14.44 3.65
C ALA A 197 -2.92 14.95 2.35
N PHE A 198 -3.91 14.23 1.86
CA PHE A 198 -4.84 14.69 0.84
C PHE A 198 -6.19 14.94 1.51
N ILE A 199 -6.82 16.08 1.22
CA ILE A 199 -8.15 16.41 1.74
C ILE A 199 -9.08 16.57 0.54
N GLY A 200 -9.91 15.54 0.30
CA GLY A 200 -10.91 15.52 -0.76
C GLY A 200 -12.29 16.03 -0.29
N GLY A 201 -12.53 16.00 1.01
CA GLY A 201 -13.75 16.49 1.65
C GLY A 201 -13.59 16.63 3.15
N SER A 202 -13.94 17.79 3.72
CA SER A 202 -13.79 18.08 5.16
C SER A 202 -15.09 17.98 5.94
N SER A 203 -16.25 17.96 5.26
CA SER A 203 -17.57 17.99 5.92
C SER A 203 -17.74 19.16 6.91
N GLY A 204 -17.11 20.32 6.59
CA GLY A 204 -17.14 21.53 7.41
C GLY A 204 -16.11 21.59 8.55
N ASN A 205 -15.19 20.62 8.63
CA ASN A 205 -14.18 20.55 9.70
C ASN A 205 -12.76 20.82 9.17
N LEU A 206 -12.60 21.59 8.09
CA LEU A 206 -11.29 21.74 7.42
C LEU A 206 -10.23 22.32 8.37
N LYS A 207 -10.60 23.32 9.17
CA LYS A 207 -9.70 23.96 10.13
C LYS A 207 -9.20 22.96 11.17
N GLU A 208 -10.10 22.25 11.82
CA GLU A 208 -9.80 21.27 12.85
C GLU A 208 -8.94 20.11 12.29
N ILE A 209 -9.21 19.67 11.05
CA ILE A 209 -8.42 18.64 10.36
C ILE A 209 -6.98 19.14 10.14
N ILE A 210 -6.81 20.37 9.63
CA ILE A 210 -5.47 20.94 9.38
C ILE A 210 -4.71 21.13 10.70
N GLU A 211 -5.37 21.62 11.76
CA GLU A 211 -4.77 21.75 13.08
C GLU A 211 -4.33 20.40 13.65
N ALA A 212 -5.18 19.38 13.60
CA ALA A 212 -4.84 18.02 14.04
C ALA A 212 -3.65 17.43 13.25
N LEU A 213 -3.60 17.64 11.94
CA LEU A 213 -2.48 17.22 11.09
C LEU A 213 -1.18 17.95 11.47
N LYS A 214 -1.22 19.26 11.68
CA LYS A 214 -0.05 20.08 12.07
C LYS A 214 0.45 19.73 13.47
N VAL A 215 -0.44 19.40 14.41
CA VAL A 215 -0.05 18.90 15.74
C VAL A 215 0.74 17.60 15.64
N LYS A 216 0.31 16.68 14.78
CA LYS A 216 1.04 15.42 14.54
C LYS A 216 2.35 15.61 13.81
N ASN A 217 2.38 16.48 12.80
CA ASN A 217 3.57 16.79 12.01
C ASN A 217 3.53 18.24 11.52
N PRO A 218 4.28 19.15 12.14
CA PRO A 218 4.34 20.57 11.73
C PRO A 218 4.86 20.77 10.29
N HIS A 219 5.58 19.79 9.73
CA HIS A 219 6.15 19.83 8.38
C HIS A 219 5.36 19.00 7.37
N ILE A 220 4.13 18.62 7.72
CA ILE A 220 3.27 17.82 6.83
C ILE A 220 3.01 18.54 5.51
N ARG A 221 3.07 17.79 4.41
CA ARG A 221 2.63 18.30 3.11
C ARG A 221 1.15 17.99 2.90
N ILE A 222 0.36 19.03 2.66
CA ILE A 222 -1.09 18.93 2.49
C ILE A 222 -1.48 19.35 1.07
N VAL A 223 -2.31 18.55 0.41
CA VAL A 223 -2.99 18.88 -0.84
C VAL A 223 -4.48 18.87 -0.60
N ILE A 224 -5.19 19.92 -1.00
CA ILE A 224 -6.62 20.07 -0.79
C ILE A 224 -7.31 20.27 -2.14
N ASN A 225 -8.34 19.47 -2.41
CA ASN A 225 -9.25 19.71 -3.52
C ASN A 225 -10.45 20.55 -3.05
N ALA A 226 -10.49 21.81 -3.45
CA ALA A 226 -11.59 22.71 -3.17
C ALA A 226 -12.53 22.79 -4.38
N ILE A 227 -13.76 22.35 -4.21
CA ILE A 227 -14.80 22.35 -5.27
C ILE A 227 -15.89 23.40 -5.04
N SER A 228 -15.90 24.06 -3.88
CA SER A 228 -16.86 25.12 -3.52
C SER A 228 -16.16 26.40 -3.13
N MET A 229 -16.84 27.53 -3.30
CA MET A 229 -16.32 28.83 -2.90
C MET A 229 -16.15 28.93 -1.38
N GLU A 230 -17.02 28.29 -0.62
CA GLU A 230 -16.96 28.22 0.84
C GLU A 230 -15.64 27.59 1.29
N THR A 231 -15.25 26.45 0.70
CA THR A 231 -13.97 25.78 0.98
C THR A 231 -12.78 26.68 0.62
N ILE A 232 -12.84 27.42 -0.49
CA ILE A 232 -11.78 28.35 -0.89
C ILE A 232 -11.64 29.50 0.14
N CYS A 233 -12.76 30.06 0.60
CA CYS A 233 -12.76 31.09 1.63
C CYS A 233 -12.19 30.57 2.96
N GLU A 234 -12.58 29.37 3.39
CA GLU A 234 -12.08 28.70 4.59
C GLU A 234 -10.55 28.48 4.51
N ILE A 235 -10.05 27.99 3.37
CA ILE A 235 -8.59 27.84 3.14
C ILE A 235 -7.88 29.20 3.29
N LYS A 236 -8.43 30.26 2.70
CA LYS A 236 -7.84 31.61 2.78
C LYS A 236 -7.74 32.09 4.22
N GLU A 237 -8.78 31.89 5.02
CA GLU A 237 -8.79 32.27 6.44
C GLU A 237 -7.72 31.48 7.24
N ILE A 238 -7.65 30.17 7.05
CA ILE A 238 -6.66 29.30 7.71
C ILE A 238 -5.21 29.69 7.34
N MET A 239 -4.98 30.11 6.09
CA MET A 239 -3.65 30.54 5.63
C MET A 239 -3.24 31.94 6.14
N SER A 240 -4.22 32.73 6.59
CA SER A 240 -3.99 34.10 7.08
C SER A 240 -3.81 34.16 8.59
N ALA A 241 -4.12 33.08 9.30
CA ALA A 241 -3.99 32.93 10.75
C ALA A 241 -2.62 32.34 11.14
#